data_995967aa460d082d2cf5751d8b584293
#
_entry.id   995967aa460d082d2cf5751d8b584293
#
_cell.length_a   1.000
_cell.length_b   1.000
_cell.length_c   1.000
_cell.angle_alpha   90.00
_cell.angle_beta   90.00
_cell.angle_gamma   90.00
#
_symmetry.space_group_name_H-M   'P 1'
#
loop_
_entity.id
_entity.type
_entity.pdbx_description
1 polymer ?
#
loop_
_entity_poly.entity_id
_entity_poly.type
_entity_poly.pdbx_seq_one_letter_code
_entity_poly.pdbx_strand_id
1 'polypeptide(L)'
;MKPLLILITSACAFAQLPYSTTIQPSPVDREIAVNRGSPALWQSLKKLHTRASLMMITAHPDDEDGGMLAYESRGQGARVSLLTLNRGEGGANVMSPDYFDALGLVRTMELLSAGRYYGVDQYWTRVIDYGFSKTKAESIARWTHDRVLYDVVKVVRQVRPLVITSVFVGGTSDGHGNHQTAGAMAQEVFRAAGDPNVFPDQIKAGLKPWNPVKDYARAPNSRRG
;
A
#
# COMPACT_ATOMS: atom_id res chain seq x y z
N MET A 1 -20.77 73.06 21.57
CA MET A 1 -21.29 71.68 21.40
C MET A 1 -20.13 70.83 20.93
N LYS A 2 -19.64 69.90 21.77
CA LYS A 2 -18.56 68.96 21.41
C LYS A 2 -19.20 67.63 20.95
N PRO A 3 -18.81 67.05 19.85
CA PRO A 3 -19.35 65.77 19.47
C PRO A 3 -18.74 64.63 20.34
N LEU A 4 -19.62 63.77 20.84
CA LEU A 4 -19.29 62.57 21.58
C LEU A 4 -18.95 61.43 20.57
N LEU A 5 -17.69 60.99 20.59
CA LEU A 5 -17.23 59.87 19.76
C LEU A 5 -17.54 58.59 20.52
N ILE A 6 -18.50 57.83 20.03
CA ILE A 6 -18.81 56.52 20.57
C ILE A 6 -17.90 55.49 19.88
N LEU A 7 -16.94 54.93 20.61
CA LEU A 7 -16.10 53.81 20.16
C LEU A 7 -16.86 52.52 20.38
N ILE A 8 -17.31 51.88 19.30
CA ILE A 8 -17.89 50.53 19.35
C ILE A 8 -16.73 49.52 19.23
N THR A 9 -16.32 48.93 20.34
CA THR A 9 -15.39 47.83 20.37
C THR A 9 -16.17 46.54 20.10
N SER A 10 -16.03 46.00 18.86
CA SER A 10 -16.54 44.67 18.52
C SER A 10 -15.65 43.62 19.20
N ALA A 11 -16.13 43.01 20.27
CA ALA A 11 -15.50 41.84 20.86
C ALA A 11 -15.82 40.60 19.98
N CYS A 12 -14.88 40.17 19.16
CA CYS A 12 -14.94 38.87 18.55
C CYS A 12 -14.77 37.78 19.62
N ALA A 13 -15.89 37.21 20.08
CA ALA A 13 -15.86 36.01 20.90
C ALA A 13 -15.44 34.84 20.00
N PHE A 14 -14.17 34.45 20.06
CA PHE A 14 -13.74 33.16 19.56
C PHE A 14 -14.37 32.10 20.47
N ALA A 15 -15.41 31.43 19.98
CA ALA A 15 -15.91 30.21 20.59
C ALA A 15 -14.80 29.13 20.48
N GLN A 16 -14.04 28.97 21.55
CA GLN A 16 -13.16 27.82 21.69
C GLN A 16 -14.06 26.60 21.81
N LEU A 17 -14.13 25.81 20.74
CA LEU A 17 -14.69 24.46 20.83
C LEU A 17 -13.89 23.70 21.90
N PRO A 18 -14.56 23.01 22.84
CA PRO A 18 -13.83 22.22 23.83
C PRO A 18 -12.99 21.16 23.10
N TYR A 19 -11.68 21.34 23.09
CA TYR A 19 -10.76 20.30 22.66
C TYR A 19 -10.99 19.11 23.60
N SER A 20 -11.57 18.04 23.06
CA SER A 20 -11.60 16.77 23.77
C SER A 20 -10.15 16.29 23.93
N THR A 21 -9.64 16.36 25.15
CA THR A 21 -8.30 15.89 25.50
C THR A 21 -8.18 14.37 25.57
N THR A 22 -9.25 13.63 25.26
CA THR A 22 -9.19 12.19 25.10
C THR A 22 -8.51 11.86 23.79
N ILE A 23 -7.21 11.53 23.84
CA ILE A 23 -6.50 10.94 22.72
C ILE A 23 -7.19 9.63 22.41
N GLN A 24 -7.99 9.59 21.35
CA GLN A 24 -8.54 8.36 20.84
C GLN A 24 -7.37 7.53 20.25
N PRO A 25 -7.24 6.25 20.62
CA PRO A 25 -6.23 5.40 19.98
C PRO A 25 -6.43 5.44 18.46
N SER A 26 -5.34 5.58 17.72
CA SER A 26 -5.37 5.47 16.27
C SER A 26 -6.08 4.18 15.86
N PRO A 27 -6.90 4.17 14.80
CA PRO A 27 -7.46 2.93 14.25
C PRO A 27 -6.41 1.86 14.00
N VAL A 28 -5.17 2.26 13.67
CA VAL A 28 -4.03 1.35 13.49
C VAL A 28 -3.62 0.67 14.80
N ASP A 29 -3.80 1.32 15.95
CA ASP A 29 -3.40 0.79 17.26
C ASP A 29 -4.51 -0.04 17.92
N ARG A 30 -5.71 -0.04 17.37
CA ARG A 30 -6.81 -0.86 17.91
C ARG A 30 -6.52 -2.33 17.67
N GLU A 31 -6.50 -3.07 18.77
CA GLU A 31 -6.41 -4.52 18.69
C GLU A 31 -7.75 -5.09 18.18
N ILE A 32 -7.67 -5.96 17.16
CA ILE A 32 -8.85 -6.62 16.61
C ILE A 32 -9.11 -7.95 17.31
N ALA A 33 -10.38 -8.33 17.46
CA ALA A 33 -10.80 -9.51 18.24
C ALA A 33 -10.11 -10.81 17.78
N VAL A 34 -9.87 -10.97 16.48
CA VAL A 34 -9.21 -12.16 15.92
C VAL A 34 -7.74 -12.30 16.34
N ASN A 35 -7.13 -11.22 16.85
CA ASN A 35 -5.74 -11.21 17.32
C ASN A 35 -5.63 -11.37 18.86
N ARG A 36 -6.68 -11.81 19.53
CA ARG A 36 -6.71 -12.02 20.99
C ARG A 36 -7.10 -13.44 21.36
N GLY A 37 -6.62 -13.90 22.52
CA GLY A 37 -7.05 -15.16 23.14
C GLY A 37 -6.96 -16.37 22.21
N SER A 38 -7.96 -17.23 22.25
CA SER A 38 -8.02 -18.46 21.47
C SER A 38 -8.00 -18.25 19.95
N PRO A 39 -8.67 -17.23 19.38
CA PRO A 39 -8.50 -16.93 17.94
C PRO A 39 -7.07 -16.61 17.55
N ALA A 40 -6.33 -15.84 18.35
CA ALA A 40 -4.93 -15.51 18.08
C ALA A 40 -4.03 -16.75 18.14
N LEU A 41 -4.25 -17.60 19.16
CA LEU A 41 -3.53 -18.87 19.26
C LEU A 41 -3.80 -19.74 18.03
N TRP A 42 -5.04 -19.86 17.62
CA TRP A 42 -5.42 -20.63 16.42
C TRP A 42 -4.74 -20.09 15.15
N GLN A 43 -4.71 -18.77 14.96
CA GLN A 43 -3.99 -18.15 13.83
C GLN A 43 -2.48 -18.47 13.87
N SER A 44 -1.88 -18.45 15.05
CA SER A 44 -0.47 -18.79 15.23
C SER A 44 -0.19 -20.27 14.90
N LEU A 45 -1.05 -21.17 15.35
CA LEU A 45 -0.94 -22.61 15.06
C LEU A 45 -1.08 -22.89 13.54
N LYS A 46 -2.02 -22.23 12.85
CA LYS A 46 -2.14 -22.36 11.38
C LYS A 46 -0.83 -22.00 10.68
N LYS A 47 -0.16 -20.92 11.09
CA LYS A 47 1.13 -20.49 10.49
C LYS A 47 2.25 -21.51 10.65
N LEU A 48 2.16 -22.39 11.65
CA LEU A 48 3.14 -23.47 11.82
C LEU A 48 2.95 -24.63 10.83
N HIS A 49 1.80 -24.77 10.21
CA HIS A 49 1.50 -25.84 9.27
C HIS A 49 1.96 -25.61 7.84
N THR A 50 2.37 -24.36 7.52
CA THR A 50 2.77 -24.04 6.16
C THR A 50 3.99 -23.11 6.12
N ARG A 51 4.80 -23.28 5.07
CA ARG A 51 5.87 -22.35 4.69
C ARG A 51 5.46 -21.47 3.51
N ALA A 52 4.20 -21.57 3.07
CA ALA A 52 3.69 -20.75 1.98
C ALA A 52 3.85 -19.25 2.32
N SER A 53 4.24 -18.50 1.32
CA SER A 53 4.32 -17.04 1.42
C SER A 53 3.97 -16.41 0.10
N LEU A 54 3.22 -15.31 0.18
CA LEU A 54 2.70 -14.57 -0.96
C LEU A 54 2.97 -13.09 -0.78
N MET A 55 3.34 -12.41 -1.86
CA MET A 55 3.38 -10.96 -1.95
C MET A 55 2.45 -10.50 -3.05
N MET A 56 1.50 -9.65 -2.72
CA MET A 56 0.71 -8.92 -3.72
C MET A 56 1.35 -7.57 -4.00
N ILE A 57 1.45 -7.20 -5.28
CA ILE A 57 2.00 -5.92 -5.73
C ILE A 57 0.87 -5.12 -6.39
N THR A 58 0.63 -3.91 -5.87
CA THR A 58 -0.43 -2.99 -6.32
C THR A 58 0.13 -1.59 -6.56
N ALA A 59 -0.63 -0.71 -7.20
CA ALA A 59 -0.22 0.66 -7.46
C ALA A 59 -0.54 1.60 -6.30
N HIS A 60 -1.81 1.61 -5.85
CA HIS A 60 -2.33 2.53 -4.84
C HIS A 60 -2.95 1.76 -3.67
N PRO A 61 -3.14 2.40 -2.51
CA PRO A 61 -4.08 1.92 -1.49
C PRO A 61 -5.49 1.85 -2.08
N ASP A 62 -6.19 0.74 -1.99
CA ASP A 62 -7.51 0.38 -2.54
C ASP A 62 -7.50 -0.57 -3.75
N ASP A 63 -6.35 -0.82 -4.34
CA ASP A 63 -6.23 -1.75 -5.47
C ASP A 63 -6.19 -3.22 -5.03
N GLU A 64 -5.90 -3.47 -3.76
CA GLU A 64 -5.65 -4.83 -3.27
C GLU A 64 -6.90 -5.70 -3.28
N ASP A 65 -6.73 -6.99 -3.57
CA ASP A 65 -7.77 -8.00 -3.35
C ASP A 65 -7.76 -8.43 -1.87
N GLY A 66 -8.46 -7.65 -1.03
CA GLY A 66 -8.55 -7.90 0.41
C GLY A 66 -9.13 -9.27 0.75
N GLY A 67 -10.03 -9.80 -0.08
CA GLY A 67 -10.59 -11.14 0.08
C GLY A 67 -9.53 -12.23 -0.07
N MET A 68 -8.73 -12.15 -1.14
CA MET A 68 -7.60 -13.06 -1.37
C MET A 68 -6.56 -12.95 -0.25
N LEU A 69 -6.17 -11.71 0.11
CA LEU A 69 -5.18 -11.48 1.17
C LEU A 69 -5.62 -12.10 2.51
N ALA A 70 -6.87 -11.88 2.91
CA ALA A 70 -7.42 -12.42 4.15
C ALA A 70 -7.55 -13.96 4.09
N TYR A 71 -7.98 -14.51 2.94
CA TYR A 71 -8.08 -15.95 2.75
C TYR A 71 -6.72 -16.63 2.90
N GLU A 72 -5.70 -16.15 2.20
CA GLU A 72 -4.37 -16.75 2.23
C GLU A 72 -3.72 -16.59 3.61
N SER A 73 -3.78 -15.41 4.22
CA SER A 73 -3.14 -15.16 5.51
C SER A 73 -3.88 -15.83 6.66
N ARG A 74 -5.16 -15.48 6.85
CA ARG A 74 -5.95 -15.93 8.00
C ARG A 74 -6.62 -17.27 7.76
N GLY A 75 -7.06 -17.53 6.54
CA GLY A 75 -7.68 -18.79 6.15
C GLY A 75 -6.66 -19.92 6.07
N GLN A 76 -5.59 -19.76 5.30
CA GLN A 76 -4.59 -20.78 5.03
C GLN A 76 -3.36 -20.74 5.94
N GLY A 77 -3.14 -19.63 6.66
CA GLY A 77 -1.98 -19.44 7.53
C GLY A 77 -0.69 -19.09 6.77
N ALA A 78 -0.77 -18.75 5.49
CA ALA A 78 0.38 -18.29 4.74
C ALA A 78 0.92 -16.96 5.28
N ARG A 79 2.24 -16.72 5.12
CA ARG A 79 2.79 -15.40 5.35
C ARG A 79 2.51 -14.53 4.14
N VAL A 80 1.69 -13.51 4.32
CA VAL A 80 1.24 -12.63 3.24
C VAL A 80 1.78 -11.23 3.46
N SER A 81 2.26 -10.61 2.38
CA SER A 81 2.69 -9.21 2.34
C SER A 81 2.02 -8.49 1.18
N LEU A 82 1.79 -7.20 1.39
CA LEU A 82 1.28 -6.29 0.38
C LEU A 82 2.34 -5.22 0.11
N LEU A 83 2.75 -5.08 -1.15
CA LEU A 83 3.64 -4.02 -1.63
C LEU A 83 2.85 -3.08 -2.51
N THR A 84 2.65 -1.86 -2.04
CA THR A 84 1.95 -0.80 -2.78
C THR A 84 2.97 0.19 -3.31
N LEU A 85 2.90 0.57 -4.59
CA LEU A 85 3.94 1.41 -5.19
C LEU A 85 3.96 2.81 -4.59
N ASN A 86 2.80 3.43 -4.37
CA ASN A 86 2.68 4.77 -3.78
C ASN A 86 1.63 4.80 -2.67
N ARG A 87 1.42 5.96 -2.07
CA ARG A 87 0.45 6.15 -0.98
C ARG A 87 -0.86 6.77 -1.44
N GLY A 88 -1.06 6.94 -2.76
CA GLY A 88 -2.26 7.55 -3.33
C GLY A 88 -2.36 9.06 -3.10
N GLU A 89 -1.23 9.75 -2.99
CA GLU A 89 -1.14 11.18 -2.70
C GLU A 89 -1.83 12.06 -3.74
N GLY A 90 -1.85 11.61 -4.99
CA GLY A 90 -2.48 12.30 -6.12
C GLY A 90 -3.92 11.87 -6.40
N GLY A 91 -4.50 11.02 -5.55
CA GLY A 91 -5.85 10.52 -5.73
C GLY A 91 -6.94 11.55 -5.48
N ALA A 92 -8.17 11.24 -5.93
CA ALA A 92 -9.34 12.04 -5.60
C ALA A 92 -9.71 11.83 -4.12
N ASN A 93 -10.05 12.92 -3.44
CA ASN A 93 -10.55 12.90 -2.07
C ASN A 93 -11.92 13.58 -2.01
N VAL A 94 -12.95 12.78 -1.76
CA VAL A 94 -14.33 13.26 -1.64
C VAL A 94 -14.75 13.49 -0.18
N MET A 95 -13.88 13.13 0.78
CA MET A 95 -14.19 13.17 2.21
C MET A 95 -13.66 14.44 2.89
N SER A 96 -12.57 15.00 2.38
CA SER A 96 -11.92 16.17 2.97
C SER A 96 -11.16 16.98 1.90
N PRO A 97 -10.73 18.21 2.21
CA PRO A 97 -9.89 19.01 1.32
C PRO A 97 -8.41 18.59 1.32
N ASP A 98 -8.06 17.50 1.96
CA ASP A 98 -6.68 17.03 2.04
C ASP A 98 -6.21 16.44 0.71
N TYR A 99 -5.03 16.87 0.28
CA TYR A 99 -4.36 16.41 -0.93
C TYR A 99 -2.86 16.20 -0.67
N PHE A 100 -2.18 15.55 -1.58
CA PHE A 100 -0.74 15.28 -1.55
C PHE A 100 -0.30 14.60 -0.24
N ASP A 101 0.63 15.14 0.50
CA ASP A 101 1.20 14.51 1.69
C ASP A 101 0.14 14.23 2.77
N ALA A 102 -0.81 15.13 2.98
CA ALA A 102 -1.89 14.94 3.93
C ALA A 102 -2.78 13.76 3.53
N LEU A 103 -3.20 13.69 2.27
CA LEU A 103 -3.98 12.55 1.74
C LEU A 103 -3.16 11.26 1.80
N GLY A 104 -1.87 11.31 1.45
CA GLY A 104 -0.97 10.15 1.54
C GLY A 104 -0.85 9.60 2.95
N LEU A 105 -0.83 10.46 3.97
CA LEU A 105 -0.86 10.04 5.38
C LEU A 105 -2.18 9.37 5.74
N VAL A 106 -3.31 9.95 5.37
CA VAL A 106 -4.64 9.38 5.62
C VAL A 106 -4.73 7.99 4.99
N ARG A 107 -4.44 7.87 3.69
CA ARG A 107 -4.52 6.58 2.96
C ARG A 107 -3.52 5.55 3.46
N THR A 108 -2.35 5.98 3.93
CA THR A 108 -1.38 5.09 4.60
C THR A 108 -2.00 4.49 5.87
N MET A 109 -2.63 5.32 6.72
CA MET A 109 -3.25 4.85 7.96
C MET A 109 -4.44 3.93 7.68
N GLU A 110 -5.24 4.24 6.68
CA GLU A 110 -6.36 3.40 6.23
C GLU A 110 -5.87 2.04 5.75
N LEU A 111 -4.85 2.00 4.88
CA LEU A 111 -4.29 0.74 4.37
C LEU A 111 -3.62 -0.09 5.48
N LEU A 112 -2.90 0.54 6.41
CA LEU A 112 -2.36 -0.14 7.59
C LEU A 112 -3.48 -0.74 8.45
N SER A 113 -4.58 -0.01 8.62
CA SER A 113 -5.75 -0.51 9.35
C SER A 113 -6.39 -1.69 8.63
N ALA A 114 -6.62 -1.59 7.33
CA ALA A 114 -7.13 -2.69 6.50
C ALA A 114 -6.19 -3.91 6.53
N GLY A 115 -4.89 -3.69 6.40
CA GLY A 115 -3.86 -4.73 6.45
C GLY A 115 -3.88 -5.55 7.73
N ARG A 116 -4.23 -4.94 8.87
CA ARG A 116 -4.43 -5.66 10.14
C ARG A 116 -5.60 -6.65 10.05
N TYR A 117 -6.69 -6.28 9.39
CA TYR A 117 -7.82 -7.20 9.15
C TYR A 117 -7.45 -8.28 8.16
N TYR A 118 -6.74 -7.94 7.08
CA TYR A 118 -6.23 -8.92 6.13
C TYR A 118 -5.20 -9.87 6.78
N GLY A 119 -4.46 -9.40 7.77
CA GLY A 119 -3.37 -10.16 8.41
C GLY A 119 -2.10 -10.17 7.59
N VAL A 120 -1.74 -9.04 6.97
CA VAL A 120 -0.61 -8.88 6.07
C VAL A 120 0.42 -7.89 6.61
N ASP A 121 1.67 -8.04 6.15
CA ASP A 121 2.75 -7.08 6.35
C ASP A 121 2.74 -6.08 5.18
N GLN A 122 2.66 -4.78 5.46
CA GLN A 122 2.59 -3.72 4.45
C GLN A 122 3.96 -3.15 4.12
N TYR A 123 4.21 -2.96 2.83
CA TYR A 123 5.41 -2.32 2.28
C TYR A 123 5.04 -1.27 1.23
N TRP A 124 5.92 -0.26 1.05
CA TRP A 124 5.80 0.75 0.00
C TRP A 124 7.12 0.95 -0.71
N THR A 125 7.04 1.42 -1.95
CA THR A 125 8.19 2.00 -2.64
C THR A 125 8.31 3.49 -2.27
N ARG A 126 9.31 4.18 -2.81
CA ARG A 126 9.55 5.62 -2.59
C ARG A 126 8.93 6.52 -3.65
N VAL A 127 8.16 5.97 -4.59
CA VAL A 127 7.51 6.80 -5.61
C VAL A 127 6.27 7.47 -5.03
N ILE A 128 6.00 8.68 -5.55
CA ILE A 128 4.88 9.51 -5.11
C ILE A 128 3.81 9.45 -6.19
N ASP A 129 2.55 9.34 -5.79
CA ASP A 129 1.43 9.44 -6.70
C ASP A 129 1.30 10.89 -7.20
N TYR A 130 1.16 11.04 -8.50
CA TYR A 130 1.01 12.32 -9.18
C TYR A 130 -0.38 12.47 -9.83
N GLY A 131 -1.30 11.57 -9.51
CA GLY A 131 -2.64 11.52 -10.05
C GLY A 131 -2.76 10.63 -11.29
N PHE A 132 -3.81 10.85 -12.07
CA PHE A 132 -4.15 10.00 -13.21
C PHE A 132 -3.09 10.05 -14.31
N SER A 133 -2.74 8.87 -14.83
CA SER A 133 -1.94 8.71 -16.04
C SER A 133 -2.63 7.75 -17.01
N LYS A 134 -2.49 8.00 -18.31
CA LYS A 134 -3.13 7.16 -19.34
C LYS A 134 -2.31 5.90 -19.65
N THR A 135 -0.99 6.00 -19.56
CA THR A 135 -0.10 4.96 -20.04
C THR A 135 1.03 4.65 -19.04
N LYS A 136 1.54 3.44 -19.13
CA LYS A 136 2.76 3.04 -18.42
C LYS A 136 3.95 3.96 -18.74
N ALA A 137 4.06 4.42 -19.98
CA ALA A 137 5.13 5.32 -20.40
C ALA A 137 5.11 6.65 -19.61
N GLU A 138 3.94 7.22 -19.33
CA GLU A 138 3.81 8.41 -18.48
C GLU A 138 4.27 8.15 -17.06
N SER A 139 3.88 7.02 -16.47
CA SER A 139 4.30 6.65 -15.11
C SER A 139 5.81 6.44 -15.02
N ILE A 140 6.40 5.75 -16.00
CA ILE A 140 7.84 5.53 -16.08
C ILE A 140 8.61 6.84 -16.31
N ALA A 141 8.06 7.77 -17.10
CA ALA A 141 8.67 9.09 -17.29
C ALA A 141 8.71 9.90 -15.98
N ARG A 142 7.74 9.73 -15.09
CA ARG A 142 7.66 10.40 -13.79
C ARG A 142 8.52 9.72 -12.71
N TRP A 143 8.42 8.40 -12.62
CA TRP A 143 9.02 7.63 -11.54
C TRP A 143 10.43 7.12 -11.84
N THR A 144 10.79 7.02 -13.13
CA THR A 144 11.91 6.27 -13.70
C THR A 144 11.80 4.75 -13.42
N HIS A 145 11.98 3.97 -14.46
CA HIS A 145 11.88 2.51 -14.40
C HIS A 145 12.75 1.91 -13.29
N ASP A 146 14.05 2.25 -13.30
CA ASP A 146 15.02 1.66 -12.38
C ASP A 146 14.76 2.03 -10.92
N ARG A 147 14.18 3.21 -10.64
CA ARG A 147 13.83 3.58 -9.27
C ARG A 147 12.70 2.69 -8.73
N VAL A 148 11.65 2.48 -9.53
CA VAL A 148 10.54 1.61 -9.12
C VAL A 148 11.04 0.19 -8.97
N LEU A 149 11.72 -0.35 -9.97
CA LEU A 149 12.22 -1.72 -9.95
C LEU A 149 13.22 -1.94 -8.80
N TYR A 150 14.10 -0.97 -8.51
CA TYR A 150 15.03 -1.04 -7.39
C TYR A 150 14.31 -1.28 -6.06
N ASP A 151 13.27 -0.50 -5.79
CA ASP A 151 12.52 -0.62 -4.53
C ASP A 151 11.75 -1.94 -4.48
N VAL A 152 11.11 -2.34 -5.57
CA VAL A 152 10.37 -3.60 -5.65
C VAL A 152 11.31 -4.80 -5.46
N VAL A 153 12.46 -4.81 -6.13
CA VAL A 153 13.50 -5.85 -5.96
C VAL A 153 14.00 -5.89 -4.52
N LYS A 154 14.26 -4.72 -3.92
CA LYS A 154 14.71 -4.62 -2.53
C LYS A 154 13.72 -5.28 -1.57
N VAL A 155 12.43 -4.97 -1.70
CA VAL A 155 11.40 -5.54 -0.84
C VAL A 155 11.27 -7.05 -1.06
N VAL A 156 11.29 -7.51 -2.31
CA VAL A 156 11.23 -8.96 -2.62
C VAL A 156 12.43 -9.71 -2.02
N ARG A 157 13.64 -9.16 -2.12
CA ARG A 157 14.85 -9.73 -1.49
C ARG A 157 14.79 -9.76 0.03
N GLN A 158 14.15 -8.76 0.65
CA GLN A 158 13.96 -8.70 2.10
C GLN A 158 12.91 -9.69 2.59
N VAL A 159 11.74 -9.71 1.95
CA VAL A 159 10.58 -10.50 2.36
C VAL A 159 10.69 -11.96 1.92
N ARG A 160 11.28 -12.20 0.74
CA ARG A 160 11.53 -13.51 0.16
C ARG A 160 10.23 -14.33 -0.04
N PRO A 161 9.22 -13.78 -0.74
CA PRO A 161 7.96 -14.49 -1.00
C PRO A 161 8.18 -15.67 -1.95
N LEU A 162 7.47 -16.78 -1.74
CA LEU A 162 7.44 -17.88 -2.68
C LEU A 162 6.57 -17.59 -3.90
N VAL A 163 5.51 -16.82 -3.71
CA VAL A 163 4.58 -16.44 -4.76
C VAL A 163 4.50 -14.92 -4.84
N ILE A 164 4.57 -14.40 -6.06
CA ILE A 164 4.23 -13.01 -6.38
C ILE A 164 2.88 -13.01 -7.07
N THR A 165 2.05 -12.03 -6.79
CA THR A 165 0.79 -11.81 -7.49
C THR A 165 0.53 -10.32 -7.67
N SER A 166 -0.26 -10.00 -8.69
CA SER A 166 -0.80 -8.66 -8.89
C SER A 166 -2.24 -8.74 -9.38
N VAL A 167 -3.04 -7.75 -9.03
CA VAL A 167 -4.37 -7.56 -9.62
C VAL A 167 -4.27 -6.97 -11.03
N PHE A 168 -3.08 -6.57 -11.46
CA PHE A 168 -2.78 -5.96 -12.75
C PHE A 168 -1.91 -6.87 -13.61
N VAL A 169 -2.13 -6.82 -14.93
CA VAL A 169 -1.41 -7.65 -15.91
C VAL A 169 -0.25 -6.89 -16.60
N GLY A 170 -0.06 -5.61 -16.30
CA GLY A 170 1.01 -4.78 -16.86
C GLY A 170 0.73 -4.24 -18.27
N GLY A 171 -0.52 -4.29 -18.71
CA GLY A 171 -0.96 -3.88 -20.05
C GLY A 171 -2.09 -2.84 -20.02
N THR A 172 -2.52 -2.43 -21.22
CA THR A 172 -3.56 -1.40 -21.39
C THR A 172 -4.92 -1.77 -20.81
N SER A 173 -5.19 -3.06 -20.63
CA SER A 173 -6.38 -3.56 -19.94
C SER A 173 -6.49 -3.10 -18.49
N ASP A 174 -5.38 -2.73 -17.86
CA ASP A 174 -5.35 -2.20 -16.49
C ASP A 174 -5.81 -0.74 -16.40
N GLY A 175 -6.04 -0.08 -17.53
CA GLY A 175 -6.59 1.27 -17.65
C GLY A 175 -5.60 2.37 -17.29
N HIS A 176 -5.34 2.57 -16.01
CA HIS A 176 -4.45 3.60 -15.45
C HIS A 176 -2.96 3.24 -15.66
N GLY A 177 -2.13 4.23 -16.01
CA GLY A 177 -0.70 4.00 -16.24
C GLY A 177 0.05 3.48 -15.01
N ASN A 178 -0.31 3.94 -13.82
CA ASN A 178 0.26 3.44 -12.56
C ASN A 178 -0.08 1.96 -12.33
N HIS A 179 -1.31 1.54 -12.67
CA HIS A 179 -1.73 0.13 -12.62
C HIS A 179 -0.92 -0.73 -13.58
N GLN A 180 -0.77 -0.25 -14.84
CA GLN A 180 0.06 -0.92 -15.84
C GLN A 180 1.51 -1.07 -15.37
N THR A 181 2.03 -0.04 -14.68
CA THR A 181 3.37 -0.09 -14.11
C THR A 181 3.48 -1.10 -12.98
N ALA A 182 2.51 -1.15 -12.06
CA ALA A 182 2.51 -2.12 -10.97
C ALA A 182 2.49 -3.58 -11.48
N GLY A 183 1.63 -3.87 -12.47
CA GLY A 183 1.59 -5.20 -13.09
C GLY A 183 2.89 -5.56 -13.82
N ALA A 184 3.49 -4.59 -14.54
CA ALA A 184 4.78 -4.80 -15.21
C ALA A 184 5.91 -5.07 -14.21
N MET A 185 5.97 -4.30 -13.09
CA MET A 185 6.96 -4.51 -12.04
C MET A 185 6.81 -5.86 -11.35
N ALA A 186 5.58 -6.33 -11.14
CA ALA A 186 5.32 -7.64 -10.56
C ALA A 186 5.92 -8.78 -11.42
N GLN A 187 5.76 -8.69 -12.73
CA GLN A 187 6.34 -9.67 -13.66
C GLN A 187 7.87 -9.57 -13.76
N GLU A 188 8.39 -8.34 -13.81
CA GLU A 188 9.81 -8.12 -13.98
C GLU A 188 10.61 -8.53 -12.74
N VAL A 189 10.11 -8.21 -11.53
CA VAL A 189 10.78 -8.55 -10.28
C VAL A 189 10.92 -10.04 -10.06
N PHE A 190 10.04 -10.84 -10.65
CA PHE A 190 10.09 -12.31 -10.58
C PHE A 190 11.45 -12.86 -11.02
N ARG A 191 12.08 -12.25 -12.01
CA ARG A 191 13.42 -12.61 -12.48
C ARG A 191 14.51 -11.71 -11.88
N ALA A 192 14.24 -10.42 -11.82
CA ALA A 192 15.22 -9.41 -11.39
C ALA A 192 15.72 -9.63 -9.96
N ALA A 193 14.83 -10.06 -9.04
CA ALA A 193 15.21 -10.29 -7.66
C ALA A 193 16.20 -11.45 -7.47
N GLY A 194 16.20 -12.43 -8.39
CA GLY A 194 17.10 -13.57 -8.38
C GLY A 194 18.48 -13.31 -9.02
N ASP A 195 18.61 -12.25 -9.80
CA ASP A 195 19.87 -11.91 -10.46
C ASP A 195 20.74 -11.04 -9.56
N PRO A 196 21.93 -11.50 -9.11
CA PRO A 196 22.83 -10.72 -8.28
C PRO A 196 23.43 -9.50 -9.00
N ASN A 197 23.40 -9.46 -10.33
CA ASN A 197 23.90 -8.36 -11.13
C ASN A 197 22.88 -7.21 -11.25
N VAL A 198 21.62 -7.50 -11.02
CA VAL A 198 20.56 -6.47 -10.90
C VAL A 198 20.66 -5.82 -9.53
N PHE A 199 20.97 -4.53 -9.50
CA PHE A 199 21.19 -3.75 -8.28
C PHE A 199 22.20 -4.41 -7.31
N PRO A 200 23.48 -4.53 -7.72
CA PRO A 200 24.52 -5.21 -6.94
C PRO A 200 24.85 -4.51 -5.61
N ASP A 201 24.50 -3.25 -5.48
CA ASP A 201 24.62 -2.48 -4.23
C ASP A 201 23.73 -3.07 -3.12
N GLN A 202 22.55 -3.59 -3.45
CA GLN A 202 21.69 -4.29 -2.50
C GLN A 202 22.36 -5.58 -1.97
N ILE A 203 23.06 -6.29 -2.85
CA ILE A 203 23.81 -7.49 -2.47
C ILE A 203 24.99 -7.13 -1.57
N LYS A 204 25.73 -6.06 -1.93
CA LYS A 204 26.83 -5.53 -1.08
C LYS A 204 26.33 -5.06 0.29
N ALA A 205 25.07 -4.58 0.36
CA ALA A 205 24.42 -4.21 1.62
C ALA A 205 23.89 -5.42 2.43
N GLY A 206 24.14 -6.66 1.99
CA GLY A 206 23.82 -7.88 2.72
C GLY A 206 22.51 -8.57 2.31
N LEU A 207 21.76 -8.04 1.37
CA LEU A 207 20.61 -8.74 0.80
C LEU A 207 21.11 -9.91 -0.06
N LYS A 208 20.28 -10.96 -0.14
CA LYS A 208 20.59 -12.12 -0.98
C LYS A 208 19.64 -12.19 -2.17
N PRO A 209 20.11 -12.65 -3.34
CA PRO A 209 19.22 -12.95 -4.44
C PRO A 209 18.08 -13.86 -4.01
N TRP A 210 16.90 -13.64 -4.56
CA TRP A 210 15.74 -14.44 -4.27
C TRP A 210 14.93 -14.74 -5.52
N ASN A 211 14.68 -16.02 -5.76
CA ASN A 211 13.85 -16.49 -6.87
C ASN A 211 12.48 -16.93 -6.32
N PRO A 212 11.41 -16.15 -6.52
CA PRO A 212 10.07 -16.64 -6.28
C PRO A 212 9.77 -17.87 -7.13
N VAL A 213 8.86 -18.73 -6.67
CA VAL A 213 8.54 -19.98 -7.36
C VAL A 213 7.48 -19.78 -8.44
N LYS A 214 6.55 -18.84 -8.19
CA LYS A 214 5.43 -18.55 -9.08
C LYS A 214 5.11 -17.06 -9.12
N ASP A 215 4.62 -16.64 -10.28
CA ASP A 215 4.07 -15.30 -10.51
C ASP A 215 2.68 -15.43 -11.14
N TYR A 216 1.72 -14.72 -10.59
CA TYR A 216 0.33 -14.70 -11.06
C TYR A 216 -0.16 -13.28 -11.23
N ALA A 217 -0.89 -13.04 -12.31
CA ALA A 217 -1.70 -11.84 -12.47
C ALA A 217 -3.18 -12.23 -12.56
N ARG A 218 -4.06 -11.36 -12.07
CA ARG A 218 -5.49 -11.55 -12.23
C ARG A 218 -5.85 -11.53 -13.72
N ALA A 219 -6.53 -12.57 -14.19
CA ALA A 219 -7.03 -12.57 -15.55
C ALA A 219 -7.96 -11.36 -15.79
N PRO A 220 -7.81 -10.63 -16.91
CA PRO A 220 -8.76 -9.60 -17.29
C PRO A 220 -10.16 -10.21 -17.29
N ASN A 221 -11.14 -9.50 -16.73
CA ASN A 221 -12.53 -9.93 -16.83
C ASN A 221 -12.88 -10.04 -18.31
N SER A 222 -12.84 -11.25 -18.87
CA SER A 222 -13.51 -11.50 -20.14
C SER A 222 -14.98 -11.28 -19.85
N ARG A 223 -15.52 -10.12 -20.27
CA ARG A 223 -16.96 -9.98 -20.37
C ARG A 223 -17.40 -11.12 -21.28
N ARG A 224 -18.03 -12.12 -20.69
CA ARG A 224 -18.77 -13.09 -21.48
C ARG A 224 -19.84 -12.27 -22.21
N GLY A 225 -19.63 -12.01 -23.50
CA GLY A 225 -20.62 -11.45 -24.39
C GLY A 225 -21.79 -12.42 -24.56
#